data_3b613bb82d69ffd21b0635fbe521e54a
#
_entry.id   3b613bb82d69ffd21b0635fbe521e54a
#
_cell.length_a   1.000
_cell.length_b   1.000
_cell.length_c   1.000
_cell.angle_alpha   90.00
_cell.angle_beta   90.00
_cell.angle_gamma   90.00
#
_symmetry.space_group_name_H-M   'P 1'
#
loop_
_entity.id
_entity.type
_entity.pdbx_description
1 polymer ?
#
loop_
_entity_poly.entity_id
_entity_poly.type
_entity_poly.pdbx_seq_one_letter_code
_entity_poly.pdbx_strand_id
1 'polypeptide(L)'
;MKIELQTSRQKVCSFTKRSIVFFLHFGLAMLLVFAPSVGVAQAQSQSVPIIRDAEIEQLLYDYTTPIFKAAGIRNKIQIIVVNDQSFNAFVDGQRMFVNIGALMQAETPNELIGVIAHETGHLANGHQQRLREQIKRAQTMAVIGMLLGIGAGVAGASTGNTSAAGAGGGIAAGSSEMAMRTLLNYQRSEEAAADRAAVNYLNSTGQSTKGMLVTFERFSNALALSGTKVDPYRVSHPLPRERIAALETLAKQSPYYDKKDSPELQLRHDMVRAKIAAYTDHFTELRRMFKDNPRGLPARYGEAILAVQSGSPKTAVEKVKDLIKDEPKNPYFQELLGDALIKANDPAGAASAYKRSAEIDPRGSSLLKVSYGHALLLTNDPKNVPTAITEIRNGIAKEPEFAAGYGYLALAYGRSGQVALADLATADMHYYSGNRMQARIFATRAKQKLTPGSAEWLRAQDILNTTQQKK
;
A
#
# COMPACT_ATOMS: atom_id res chain seq x y z
N MET A 1 -3.08 13.99 -6.07
CA MET A 1 -2.08 12.98 -5.62
C MET A 1 -0.81 13.68 -5.18
N LYS A 2 -0.58 13.84 -3.89
CA LYS A 2 0.67 14.43 -3.37
C LYS A 2 1.66 13.29 -3.17
N ILE A 3 2.72 13.27 -3.99
CA ILE A 3 3.85 12.34 -3.86
C ILE A 3 4.96 13.11 -3.15
N GLU A 4 5.27 12.76 -1.91
CA GLU A 4 6.49 13.21 -1.24
C GLU A 4 7.63 12.25 -1.62
N LEU A 5 8.52 12.72 -2.49
CA LEU A 5 9.78 12.06 -2.80
C LEU A 5 10.88 12.61 -1.89
N GLN A 6 11.29 11.84 -0.90
CA GLN A 6 12.57 12.07 -0.23
C GLN A 6 13.68 11.30 -0.98
N THR A 7 14.51 12.06 -1.70
CA THR A 7 15.73 11.55 -2.34
C THR A 7 16.90 11.61 -1.35
N SER A 8 17.40 10.48 -0.89
CA SER A 8 18.73 10.39 -0.27
C SER A 8 19.73 9.84 -1.29
N ARG A 9 20.68 10.69 -1.70
CA ARG A 9 21.84 10.29 -2.52
C ARG A 9 22.83 9.50 -1.68
N GLN A 10 23.02 8.23 -1.97
CA GLN A 10 24.19 7.49 -1.48
C GLN A 10 25.29 7.48 -2.53
N LYS A 11 26.47 7.94 -2.10
CA LYS A 11 27.72 7.87 -2.84
C LYS A 11 28.25 6.43 -2.87
N VAL A 12 28.44 5.92 -4.07
CA VAL A 12 29.14 4.66 -4.31
C VAL A 12 30.64 4.91 -4.18
N CYS A 13 31.28 4.20 -3.27
CA CYS A 13 32.75 4.15 -3.14
C CYS A 13 33.24 2.82 -3.69
N SER A 14 34.01 2.89 -4.77
CA SER A 14 34.68 1.75 -5.38
C SER A 14 35.96 1.40 -4.61
N PHE A 15 36.17 0.13 -4.30
CA PHE A 15 37.46 -0.37 -3.87
C PHE A 15 37.93 -1.52 -4.75
N THR A 16 39.15 -1.35 -5.25
CA THR A 16 39.88 -2.16 -6.20
C THR A 16 40.54 -3.36 -5.56
N LYS A 17 40.68 -4.41 -6.37
CA LYS A 17 41.43 -5.66 -6.15
C LYS A 17 42.92 -5.43 -5.92
N ARG A 18 43.54 -6.24 -5.05
CA ARG A 18 44.89 -6.85 -5.05
C ARG A 18 45.16 -7.43 -3.66
N SER A 19 45.73 -8.56 -3.39
CA SER A 19 46.66 -9.51 -4.01
C SER A 19 46.71 -10.77 -3.16
N ILE A 20 47.02 -11.82 -3.79
CA ILE A 20 47.25 -13.22 -3.49
C ILE A 20 48.53 -13.45 -2.64
N VAL A 21 48.52 -14.57 -1.84
CA VAL A 21 49.60 -15.53 -1.55
C VAL A 21 50.36 -15.45 -0.21
N PHE A 22 50.46 -16.64 0.38
CA PHE A 22 51.38 -17.23 1.40
C PHE A 22 50.87 -17.26 2.85
N PHE A 23 50.64 -18.38 3.46
CA PHE A 23 51.44 -19.53 3.91
C PHE A 23 50.56 -20.59 4.58
N LEU A 24 50.76 -21.83 4.25
CA LEU A 24 50.37 -23.04 5.00
C LEU A 24 51.25 -23.23 6.24
N HIS A 25 50.66 -23.96 7.24
CA HIS A 25 51.24 -24.53 8.43
C HIS A 25 51.15 -23.66 9.70
N PHE A 26 50.18 -23.93 10.54
CA PHE A 26 50.35 -24.37 11.93
C PHE A 26 49.00 -24.87 12.46
N GLY A 27 49.06 -26.06 13.01
CA GLY A 27 47.95 -26.90 13.35
C GLY A 27 47.12 -26.51 14.59
N LEU A 28 45.92 -27.00 14.54
CA LEU A 28 45.14 -27.64 15.58
C LEU A 28 45.29 -27.11 17.02
N ALA A 29 44.81 -25.91 17.31
CA ALA A 29 44.39 -25.45 18.62
C ALA A 29 43.82 -24.03 18.56
N MET A 30 42.65 -23.81 17.88
CA MET A 30 41.78 -22.63 18.10
C MET A 30 40.43 -22.81 17.42
N LEU A 31 39.71 -23.83 17.88
CA LEU A 31 38.32 -24.09 17.38
C LEU A 31 37.32 -23.61 18.42
N LEU A 32 37.48 -22.37 18.88
CA LEU A 32 36.52 -21.68 19.74
C LEU A 32 36.88 -20.18 19.74
N VAL A 33 36.55 -19.42 18.72
CA VAL A 33 36.23 -17.98 18.68
C VAL A 33 36.19 -17.50 17.21
N PHE A 34 35.35 -18.07 16.40
CA PHE A 34 34.79 -17.40 15.25
C PHE A 34 33.30 -17.80 15.16
N ALA A 35 32.51 -17.32 16.12
CA ALA A 35 31.14 -17.05 15.81
C ALA A 35 31.19 -15.94 14.73
N PRO A 36 30.75 -16.19 13.47
CA PRO A 36 30.47 -15.06 12.60
C PRO A 36 29.44 -14.24 13.39
N SER A 37 29.80 -13.01 13.75
CA SER A 37 28.83 -12.01 14.10
C SER A 37 27.97 -11.87 12.85
N VAL A 38 26.93 -12.68 12.76
CA VAL A 38 25.80 -12.43 11.90
C VAL A 38 25.26 -11.11 12.45
N GLY A 39 25.79 -10.01 11.91
CA GLY A 39 25.19 -8.71 12.07
C GLY A 39 23.76 -8.94 11.68
N VAL A 40 22.86 -8.93 12.67
CA VAL A 40 21.42 -8.82 12.42
C VAL A 40 21.33 -7.54 11.61
N ALA A 41 21.33 -7.68 10.29
CA ALA A 41 20.93 -6.59 9.41
C ALA A 41 19.56 -6.20 9.97
N GLN A 42 19.53 -5.14 10.74
CA GLN A 42 18.29 -4.48 11.09
C GLN A 42 17.66 -4.15 9.73
N ALA A 43 16.71 -4.96 9.33
CA ALA A 43 15.84 -4.62 8.23
C ALA A 43 15.24 -3.27 8.63
N GLN A 44 15.82 -2.19 8.11
CA GLN A 44 15.18 -0.91 8.13
C GLN A 44 13.81 -1.18 7.52
N SER A 45 12.77 -1.04 8.31
CA SER A 45 11.41 -1.07 7.82
C SER A 45 11.33 0.04 6.77
N GLN A 46 11.49 -0.34 5.50
CA GLN A 46 11.24 0.58 4.42
C GLN A 46 9.78 0.97 4.56
N SER A 47 9.54 2.24 4.83
CA SER A 47 8.18 2.77 4.89
C SER A 47 7.56 2.53 3.52
N VAL A 48 6.47 1.80 3.51
CA VAL A 48 5.68 1.58 2.28
C VAL A 48 5.23 2.96 1.79
N PRO A 49 5.55 3.36 0.54
CA PRO A 49 5.16 4.66 0.02
C PRO A 49 3.64 4.69 -0.19
N ILE A 50 2.92 5.35 0.71
CA ILE A 50 1.46 5.43 0.69
C ILE A 50 1.02 6.65 -0.12
N ILE A 51 0.02 6.45 -0.97
CA ILE A 51 -0.70 7.52 -1.67
C ILE A 51 -2.01 7.79 -0.92
N ARG A 52 -2.34 9.06 -0.76
CA ARG A 52 -3.61 9.53 -0.26
C ARG A 52 -4.28 10.36 -1.36
N ASP A 53 -5.44 9.89 -1.81
CA ASP A 53 -6.20 10.50 -2.90
C ASP A 53 -7.69 10.18 -2.75
N ALA A 54 -8.51 11.23 -2.68
CA ALA A 54 -9.94 11.09 -2.39
C ALA A 54 -10.69 10.28 -3.47
N GLU A 55 -10.33 10.43 -4.74
CA GLU A 55 -10.98 9.74 -5.86
C GLU A 55 -10.62 8.26 -5.90
N ILE A 56 -9.34 7.95 -5.75
CA ILE A 56 -8.83 6.56 -5.74
C ILE A 56 -9.40 5.81 -4.52
N GLU A 57 -9.32 6.41 -3.33
CA GLU A 57 -9.82 5.81 -2.10
C GLU A 57 -11.34 5.58 -2.18
N GLN A 58 -12.08 6.54 -2.78
CA GLN A 58 -13.51 6.41 -2.99
C GLN A 58 -13.86 5.25 -3.93
N LEU A 59 -13.17 5.14 -5.06
CA LEU A 59 -13.38 4.06 -6.02
C LEU A 59 -13.11 2.69 -5.39
N LEU A 60 -11.99 2.55 -4.68
CA LEU A 60 -11.65 1.32 -3.98
C LEU A 60 -12.63 0.97 -2.86
N TYR A 61 -13.16 1.97 -2.17
CA TYR A 61 -14.21 1.76 -1.18
C TYR A 61 -15.48 1.21 -1.83
N ASP A 62 -15.87 1.72 -3.00
CA ASP A 62 -17.03 1.23 -3.74
C ASP A 62 -16.83 -0.20 -4.26
N TYR A 63 -15.60 -0.57 -4.60
CA TYR A 63 -15.26 -1.94 -4.99
C TYR A 63 -15.30 -2.91 -3.80
N THR A 64 -14.75 -2.50 -2.67
CA THR A 64 -14.56 -3.38 -1.51
C THR A 64 -15.81 -3.56 -0.68
N THR A 65 -16.63 -2.50 -0.53
CA THR A 65 -17.79 -2.52 0.39
C THR A 65 -18.78 -3.65 0.11
N PRO A 66 -19.23 -3.90 -1.13
CA PRO A 66 -20.13 -5.02 -1.42
C PRO A 66 -19.49 -6.37 -1.10
N ILE A 67 -18.20 -6.53 -1.43
CA ILE A 67 -17.47 -7.78 -1.23
C ILE A 67 -17.27 -8.06 0.27
N PHE A 68 -16.84 -7.06 1.06
CA PHE A 68 -16.71 -7.20 2.52
C PHE A 68 -18.03 -7.57 3.18
N LYS A 69 -19.14 -6.95 2.73
CA LYS A 69 -20.48 -7.28 3.22
C LYS A 69 -20.84 -8.74 2.89
N ALA A 70 -20.59 -9.19 1.66
CA ALA A 70 -20.82 -10.57 1.24
C ALA A 70 -19.98 -11.58 2.03
N ALA A 71 -18.75 -11.19 2.39
CA ALA A 71 -17.84 -11.98 3.22
C ALA A 71 -18.19 -11.96 4.73
N GLY A 72 -19.21 -11.21 5.16
CA GLY A 72 -19.58 -11.09 6.56
C GLY A 72 -18.57 -10.32 7.42
N ILE A 73 -17.67 -9.53 6.80
CA ILE A 73 -16.67 -8.72 7.51
C ILE A 73 -17.37 -7.54 8.14
N ARG A 74 -17.38 -7.50 9.49
CA ARG A 74 -18.00 -6.45 10.28
C ARG A 74 -17.01 -5.38 10.75
N ASN A 75 -15.74 -5.73 10.86
CA ASN A 75 -14.68 -4.80 11.27
C ASN A 75 -14.37 -3.83 10.16
N LYS A 76 -13.97 -2.60 10.53
CA LYS A 76 -13.49 -1.62 9.55
C LYS A 76 -12.16 -2.11 8.99
N ILE A 77 -12.11 -2.38 7.70
CA ILE A 77 -10.88 -2.67 6.97
C ILE A 77 -10.38 -1.35 6.37
N GLN A 78 -9.14 -1.01 6.69
CA GLN A 78 -8.47 0.16 6.11
C GLN A 78 -7.92 -0.20 4.74
N ILE A 79 -8.27 0.57 3.72
CA ILE A 79 -7.74 0.42 2.37
C ILE A 79 -6.57 1.38 2.22
N ILE A 80 -5.42 0.86 1.80
CA ILE A 80 -4.16 1.60 1.66
C ILE A 80 -3.71 1.50 0.22
N VAL A 81 -3.56 2.66 -0.43
CA VAL A 81 -3.03 2.77 -1.79
C VAL A 81 -1.52 2.88 -1.71
N VAL A 82 -0.82 1.97 -2.39
CA VAL A 82 0.64 1.91 -2.40
C VAL A 82 1.18 2.48 -3.71
N ASN A 83 2.18 3.36 -3.62
CA ASN A 83 2.89 3.88 -4.79
C ASN A 83 3.89 2.85 -5.32
N ASP A 84 3.37 1.80 -5.93
CA ASP A 84 4.15 0.75 -6.57
C ASP A 84 3.49 0.40 -7.91
N GLN A 85 4.29 0.36 -8.97
CA GLN A 85 3.81 0.11 -10.34
C GLN A 85 3.63 -1.37 -10.67
N SER A 86 4.04 -2.27 -9.77
CA SER A 86 3.76 -3.69 -9.93
C SER A 86 2.28 -3.97 -9.69
N PHE A 87 1.72 -4.93 -10.42
CA PHE A 87 0.39 -5.40 -10.10
C PHE A 87 0.42 -6.17 -8.77
N ASN A 88 -0.17 -5.60 -7.73
CA ASN A 88 -0.30 -6.31 -6.45
C ASN A 88 -1.48 -5.76 -5.64
N ALA A 89 -2.13 -6.66 -4.92
CA ALA A 89 -3.01 -6.35 -3.81
C ALA A 89 -2.82 -7.45 -2.75
N PHE A 90 -2.87 -7.10 -1.48
CA PHE A 90 -2.71 -8.05 -0.39
C PHE A 90 -3.36 -7.55 0.89
N VAL A 91 -3.62 -8.45 1.81
CA VAL A 91 -4.17 -8.12 3.13
C VAL A 91 -3.14 -8.37 4.22
N ASP A 92 -3.12 -7.53 5.26
CA ASP A 92 -2.36 -7.74 6.48
C ASP A 92 -3.13 -7.20 7.70
N GLY A 93 -3.56 -8.11 8.57
CA GLY A 93 -4.41 -7.78 9.71
C GLY A 93 -5.76 -7.20 9.25
N GLN A 94 -6.06 -5.96 9.64
CA GLN A 94 -7.28 -5.24 9.25
C GLN A 94 -7.00 -4.22 8.14
N ARG A 95 -6.01 -4.46 7.30
CA ARG A 95 -5.62 -3.57 6.20
C ARG A 95 -5.58 -4.32 4.88
N MET A 96 -6.10 -3.69 3.85
CA MET A 96 -5.96 -4.13 2.46
C MET A 96 -5.10 -3.14 1.72
N PHE A 97 -4.01 -3.60 1.16
CA PHE A 97 -3.07 -2.81 0.36
C PHE A 97 -3.37 -3.05 -1.11
N VAL A 98 -3.42 -1.96 -1.88
CA VAL A 98 -3.63 -2.02 -3.33
C VAL A 98 -2.57 -1.14 -4.00
N ASN A 99 -1.71 -1.74 -4.80
CA ASN A 99 -0.72 -1.01 -5.57
C ASN A 99 -1.39 -0.22 -6.70
N ILE A 100 -0.86 0.96 -7.04
CA ILE A 100 -1.34 1.71 -8.22
C ILE A 100 -1.18 0.91 -9.50
N GLY A 101 -0.19 0.03 -9.58
CA GLY A 101 -0.01 -0.88 -10.70
C GLY A 101 -1.20 -1.81 -10.92
N ALA A 102 -1.90 -2.23 -9.87
CA ALA A 102 -3.11 -3.03 -10.00
C ALA A 102 -4.26 -2.22 -10.63
N LEU A 103 -4.45 -0.97 -10.20
CA LEU A 103 -5.42 -0.04 -10.79
C LEU A 103 -5.11 0.27 -12.24
N MET A 104 -3.83 0.48 -12.58
CA MET A 104 -3.38 0.82 -13.93
C MET A 104 -3.56 -0.32 -14.93
N GLN A 105 -3.24 -1.55 -14.52
CA GLN A 105 -3.20 -2.71 -15.40
C GLN A 105 -4.54 -3.43 -15.51
N ALA A 106 -5.44 -3.28 -14.54
CA ALA A 106 -6.82 -3.73 -14.68
C ALA A 106 -7.55 -2.87 -15.72
N GLU A 107 -8.02 -3.48 -16.80
CA GLU A 107 -8.70 -2.75 -17.88
C GLU A 107 -10.16 -2.48 -17.54
N THR A 108 -10.74 -3.32 -16.71
CA THR A 108 -12.11 -3.19 -16.24
C THR A 108 -12.20 -3.17 -14.72
N PRO A 109 -13.22 -2.54 -14.13
CA PRO A 109 -13.49 -2.63 -12.68
C PRO A 109 -13.50 -4.08 -12.18
N ASN A 110 -14.15 -4.96 -12.93
CA ASN A 110 -14.34 -6.35 -12.54
C ASN A 110 -13.03 -7.13 -12.40
N GLU A 111 -11.99 -6.79 -13.16
CA GLU A 111 -10.66 -7.40 -13.00
C GLU A 111 -10.08 -7.12 -11.62
N LEU A 112 -10.13 -5.86 -11.16
CA LEU A 112 -9.63 -5.51 -9.84
C LEU A 112 -10.57 -5.97 -8.72
N ILE A 113 -11.89 -5.88 -8.92
CA ILE A 113 -12.88 -6.38 -7.96
C ILE A 113 -12.70 -7.89 -7.74
N GLY A 114 -12.37 -8.66 -8.78
CA GLY A 114 -12.07 -10.08 -8.69
C GLY A 114 -10.87 -10.36 -7.79
N VAL A 115 -9.79 -9.60 -7.93
CA VAL A 115 -8.61 -9.68 -7.05
C VAL A 115 -8.97 -9.27 -5.61
N ILE A 116 -9.71 -8.18 -5.43
CA ILE A 116 -10.22 -7.76 -4.12
C ILE A 116 -11.06 -8.86 -3.46
N ALA A 117 -11.90 -9.55 -4.21
CA ALA A 117 -12.71 -10.65 -3.71
C ALA A 117 -11.83 -11.83 -3.24
N HIS A 118 -10.75 -12.13 -3.98
CA HIS A 118 -9.76 -13.15 -3.62
C HIS A 118 -9.03 -12.76 -2.32
N GLU A 119 -8.52 -11.54 -2.21
CA GLU A 119 -7.87 -11.03 -1.00
C GLU A 119 -8.82 -11.02 0.20
N THR A 120 -10.10 -10.71 -0.05
CA THR A 120 -11.15 -10.79 0.96
C THR A 120 -11.37 -12.25 1.42
N GLY A 121 -11.20 -13.21 0.54
CA GLY A 121 -11.21 -14.63 0.87
C GLY A 121 -10.09 -15.00 1.86
N HIS A 122 -8.89 -14.50 1.64
CA HIS A 122 -7.77 -14.66 2.58
C HIS A 122 -8.05 -14.02 3.93
N LEU A 123 -8.59 -12.80 3.92
CA LEU A 123 -8.91 -12.05 5.13
C LEU A 123 -10.01 -12.75 5.96
N ALA A 124 -11.12 -13.09 5.34
CA ALA A 124 -12.27 -13.70 6.01
C ALA A 124 -11.96 -15.08 6.61
N ASN A 125 -11.12 -15.83 5.94
CA ASN A 125 -10.69 -17.16 6.41
C ASN A 125 -9.47 -17.11 7.36
N GLY A 126 -8.87 -15.94 7.62
CA GLY A 126 -7.72 -15.83 8.52
C GLY A 126 -6.46 -16.54 8.01
N HIS A 127 -6.28 -16.65 6.68
CA HIS A 127 -5.20 -17.41 6.05
C HIS A 127 -3.81 -16.94 6.49
N GLN A 128 -3.61 -15.64 6.66
CA GLN A 128 -2.32 -15.09 7.08
C GLN A 128 -1.90 -15.50 8.48
N GLN A 129 -2.85 -15.49 9.44
CA GLN A 129 -2.55 -15.95 10.78
C GLN A 129 -2.18 -17.42 10.79
N ARG A 130 -2.96 -18.24 10.10
CA ARG A 130 -2.70 -19.67 9.97
C ARG A 130 -1.39 -19.96 9.25
N LEU A 131 -1.05 -19.20 8.21
CA LEU A 131 0.23 -19.33 7.51
C LEU A 131 1.42 -19.06 8.44
N ARG A 132 1.35 -18.00 9.26
CA ARG A 132 2.38 -17.71 10.28
C ARG A 132 2.55 -18.86 11.27
N GLU A 133 1.46 -19.50 11.67
CA GLU A 133 1.51 -20.68 12.55
C GLU A 133 2.12 -21.88 11.84
N GLN A 134 1.76 -22.13 10.57
CA GLN A 134 2.32 -23.22 9.77
C GLN A 134 3.83 -23.02 9.53
N ILE A 135 4.28 -21.80 9.26
CA ILE A 135 5.71 -21.48 9.14
C ILE A 135 6.44 -21.80 10.44
N LYS A 136 5.90 -21.40 11.59
CA LYS A 136 6.51 -21.72 12.91
C LYS A 136 6.59 -23.23 13.12
N ARG A 137 5.52 -23.96 12.81
CA ARG A 137 5.52 -25.44 12.92
C ARG A 137 6.55 -26.07 11.98
N ALA A 138 6.62 -25.63 10.72
CA ALA A 138 7.58 -26.12 9.74
C ALA A 138 9.03 -25.85 10.18
N GLN A 139 9.32 -24.65 10.69
CA GLN A 139 10.63 -24.33 11.27
C GLN A 139 10.97 -25.21 12.46
N THR A 140 10.03 -25.44 13.37
CA THR A 140 10.22 -26.33 14.52
C THR A 140 10.50 -27.75 14.07
N MET A 141 9.74 -28.29 13.11
CA MET A 141 9.96 -29.61 12.56
C MET A 141 11.32 -29.76 11.87
N ALA A 142 11.73 -28.76 11.10
CA ALA A 142 13.03 -28.73 10.44
C ALA A 142 14.17 -28.73 11.49
N VAL A 143 14.05 -27.93 12.55
CA VAL A 143 15.04 -27.90 13.64
C VAL A 143 15.11 -29.22 14.38
N ILE A 144 13.98 -29.83 14.74
CA ILE A 144 13.92 -31.15 15.40
C ILE A 144 14.56 -32.21 14.49
N GLY A 145 14.21 -32.25 13.21
CA GLY A 145 14.78 -33.19 12.26
C GLY A 145 16.29 -32.99 12.07
N MET A 146 16.77 -31.75 12.07
CA MET A 146 18.20 -31.44 12.04
C MET A 146 18.92 -31.96 13.29
N LEU A 147 18.36 -31.74 14.47
CA LEU A 147 18.95 -32.20 15.74
C LEU A 147 19.00 -33.75 15.80
N LEU A 148 17.91 -34.42 15.37
CA LEU A 148 17.87 -35.86 15.29
C LEU A 148 18.87 -36.40 14.25
N GLY A 149 19.00 -35.74 13.10
CA GLY A 149 19.97 -36.08 12.07
C GLY A 149 21.41 -35.92 12.56
N ILE A 150 21.75 -34.83 13.27
CA ILE A 150 23.05 -34.61 13.88
C ILE A 150 23.30 -35.69 14.95
N GLY A 151 22.34 -35.97 15.83
CA GLY A 151 22.44 -37.00 16.85
C GLY A 151 22.71 -38.38 16.27
N ALA A 152 22.00 -38.80 15.24
CA ALA A 152 22.22 -40.06 14.54
C ALA A 152 23.57 -40.10 13.80
N GLY A 153 23.98 -38.98 13.18
CA GLY A 153 25.28 -38.84 12.52
C GLY A 153 26.44 -38.98 13.50
N VAL A 154 26.39 -38.34 14.67
CA VAL A 154 27.42 -38.43 15.72
C VAL A 154 27.45 -39.84 16.30
N ALA A 155 26.31 -40.47 16.61
CA ALA A 155 26.26 -41.85 17.10
C ALA A 155 26.82 -42.84 16.09
N GLY A 156 26.51 -42.68 14.78
CA GLY A 156 27.04 -43.50 13.71
C GLY A 156 28.56 -43.35 13.55
N ALA A 157 29.07 -42.10 13.61
CA ALA A 157 30.50 -41.83 13.53
C ALA A 157 31.28 -42.37 14.75
N SER A 158 30.72 -42.28 15.95
CA SER A 158 31.35 -42.80 17.18
C SER A 158 31.45 -44.33 17.23
N THR A 159 30.56 -45.04 16.51
CA THR A 159 30.56 -46.52 16.37
C THR A 159 31.28 -47.02 15.14
N GLY A 160 31.90 -46.12 14.33
CA GLY A 160 32.56 -46.47 13.08
C GLY A 160 31.58 -46.86 11.93
N ASN A 161 30.30 -46.69 12.14
CA ASN A 161 29.27 -47.04 11.12
C ASN A 161 29.00 -45.89 10.17
N THR A 162 29.72 -45.87 9.04
CA THR A 162 29.63 -44.82 8.02
C THR A 162 28.20 -44.75 7.37
N SER A 163 27.48 -45.87 7.31
CA SER A 163 26.10 -45.89 6.82
C SER A 163 25.14 -45.17 7.77
N ALA A 164 25.32 -45.28 9.07
CA ALA A 164 24.51 -44.58 10.07
C ALA A 164 24.86 -43.09 10.11
N ALA A 165 26.14 -42.74 9.93
CA ALA A 165 26.54 -41.35 9.83
C ALA A 165 25.92 -40.66 8.56
N GLY A 166 25.90 -41.35 7.43
CA GLY A 166 25.24 -40.88 6.20
C GLY A 166 23.70 -40.76 6.35
N ALA A 167 23.07 -41.68 7.09
CA ALA A 167 21.64 -41.64 7.37
C ALA A 167 21.24 -40.42 8.20
N GLY A 168 22.12 -39.95 9.12
CA GLY A 168 21.90 -38.70 9.87
C GLY A 168 21.76 -37.47 8.98
N GLY A 169 22.62 -37.36 7.96
CA GLY A 169 22.52 -36.29 6.95
C GLY A 169 21.21 -36.38 6.12
N GLY A 170 20.80 -37.60 5.77
CA GLY A 170 19.54 -37.85 5.06
C GLY A 170 18.30 -37.46 5.89
N ILE A 171 18.28 -37.73 7.17
CA ILE A 171 17.19 -37.33 8.09
C ILE A 171 17.10 -35.81 8.19
N ALA A 172 18.22 -35.09 8.34
CA ALA A 172 18.24 -33.63 8.41
C ALA A 172 17.74 -32.98 7.11
N ALA A 173 18.20 -33.46 5.96
CA ALA A 173 17.76 -32.95 4.66
C ALA A 173 16.29 -33.28 4.38
N GLY A 174 15.87 -34.54 4.62
CA GLY A 174 14.51 -34.98 4.38
C GLY A 174 13.46 -34.29 5.23
N SER A 175 13.80 -33.94 6.49
CA SER A 175 12.88 -33.20 7.35
C SER A 175 12.61 -31.81 6.87
N SER A 176 13.63 -31.11 6.35
CA SER A 176 13.50 -29.78 5.79
C SER A 176 12.64 -29.80 4.50
N GLU A 177 12.87 -30.79 3.65
CA GLU A 177 12.08 -30.97 2.41
C GLU A 177 10.61 -31.30 2.73
N MET A 178 10.36 -32.20 3.66
CA MET A 178 9.00 -32.54 4.11
C MET A 178 8.28 -31.33 4.69
N ALA A 179 8.94 -30.53 5.53
CA ALA A 179 8.39 -29.30 6.09
C ALA A 179 8.04 -28.30 4.97
N MET A 180 8.91 -28.13 3.99
CA MET A 180 8.65 -27.27 2.83
C MET A 180 7.49 -27.77 1.98
N ARG A 181 7.43 -29.05 1.67
CA ARG A 181 6.31 -29.66 0.90
C ARG A 181 4.98 -29.47 1.64
N THR A 182 4.96 -29.68 2.95
CA THR A 182 3.76 -29.48 3.77
C THR A 182 3.30 -28.01 3.71
N LEU A 183 4.22 -27.06 3.81
CA LEU A 183 3.92 -25.64 3.72
C LEU A 183 3.37 -25.26 2.33
N LEU A 184 3.99 -25.75 1.25
CA LEU A 184 3.54 -25.50 -0.12
C LEU A 184 2.15 -26.09 -0.39
N ASN A 185 1.87 -27.31 0.10
CA ASN A 185 0.55 -27.90 -0.02
C ASN A 185 -0.51 -27.14 0.76
N TYR A 186 -0.14 -26.67 1.96
CA TYR A 186 -1.01 -25.80 2.75
C TYR A 186 -1.32 -24.50 1.98
N GLN A 187 -0.32 -23.80 1.44
CA GLN A 187 -0.53 -22.60 0.62
C GLN A 187 -1.47 -22.88 -0.55
N ARG A 188 -1.28 -23.96 -1.30
CA ARG A 188 -2.19 -24.33 -2.42
C ARG A 188 -3.64 -24.52 -1.97
N SER A 189 -3.85 -25.13 -0.81
CA SER A 189 -5.21 -25.31 -0.28
C SER A 189 -5.88 -24.00 0.12
N GLU A 190 -5.11 -23.07 0.70
CA GLU A 190 -5.58 -21.73 1.08
C GLU A 190 -5.93 -20.88 -0.15
N GLU A 191 -5.09 -20.95 -1.21
CA GLU A 191 -5.36 -20.30 -2.48
C GLU A 191 -6.66 -20.80 -3.11
N ALA A 192 -6.86 -22.13 -3.17
CA ALA A 192 -8.09 -22.70 -3.69
C ALA A 192 -9.32 -22.37 -2.84
N ALA A 193 -9.16 -22.20 -1.53
CA ALA A 193 -10.22 -21.74 -0.65
C ALA A 193 -10.56 -20.27 -0.88
N ALA A 194 -9.55 -19.41 -1.08
CA ALA A 194 -9.74 -18.00 -1.42
C ALA A 194 -10.43 -17.82 -2.79
N ASP A 195 -10.07 -18.63 -3.80
CA ASP A 195 -10.71 -18.61 -5.11
C ASP A 195 -12.21 -18.96 -5.02
N ARG A 196 -12.56 -20.04 -4.29
CA ARG A 196 -13.97 -20.39 -4.07
C ARG A 196 -14.73 -19.32 -3.31
N ALA A 197 -14.12 -18.73 -2.29
CA ALA A 197 -14.71 -17.63 -1.54
C ALA A 197 -14.97 -16.43 -2.43
N ALA A 198 -13.99 -16.05 -3.26
CA ALA A 198 -14.11 -14.95 -4.22
C ALA A 198 -15.28 -15.13 -5.19
N VAL A 199 -15.39 -16.33 -5.80
CA VAL A 199 -16.52 -16.67 -6.68
C VAL A 199 -17.86 -16.55 -5.95
N ASN A 200 -17.93 -17.01 -4.70
CA ASN A 200 -19.15 -16.90 -3.88
C ASN A 200 -19.51 -15.44 -3.57
N TYR A 201 -18.52 -14.61 -3.25
CA TYR A 201 -18.76 -13.18 -2.95
C TYR A 201 -19.21 -12.42 -4.21
N LEU A 202 -18.58 -12.68 -5.35
CA LEU A 202 -18.96 -12.09 -6.63
C LEU A 202 -20.39 -12.51 -7.02
N ASN A 203 -20.73 -13.78 -6.88
CA ASN A 203 -22.08 -14.26 -7.11
C ASN A 203 -23.11 -13.62 -6.17
N SER A 204 -22.79 -13.52 -4.89
CA SER A 204 -23.70 -12.92 -3.88
C SER A 204 -23.94 -11.43 -4.13
N THR A 205 -23.02 -10.77 -4.81
CA THR A 205 -23.13 -9.33 -5.18
C THR A 205 -23.61 -9.12 -6.61
N GLY A 206 -23.90 -10.20 -7.35
CA GLY A 206 -24.35 -10.14 -8.74
C GLY A 206 -23.30 -9.58 -9.67
N GLN A 207 -22.02 -9.83 -9.39
CA GLN A 207 -20.87 -9.39 -10.18
C GLN A 207 -20.28 -10.55 -10.97
N SER A 208 -19.61 -10.23 -12.09
CA SER A 208 -18.97 -11.24 -12.94
C SER A 208 -17.76 -11.87 -12.24
N THR A 209 -17.57 -13.15 -12.47
CA THR A 209 -16.38 -13.91 -12.05
C THR A 209 -15.29 -13.91 -13.13
N LYS A 210 -15.58 -13.38 -14.33
CA LYS A 210 -14.70 -13.41 -15.50
C LYS A 210 -13.45 -12.53 -15.33
N GLY A 211 -13.60 -11.35 -14.71
CA GLY A 211 -12.47 -10.42 -14.53
C GLY A 211 -11.33 -11.02 -13.70
N MET A 212 -11.65 -11.76 -12.64
CA MET A 212 -10.66 -12.48 -11.85
C MET A 212 -9.90 -13.50 -12.71
N LEU A 213 -10.61 -14.27 -13.53
CA LEU A 213 -10.01 -15.27 -14.43
C LEU A 213 -9.10 -14.59 -15.47
N VAL A 214 -9.57 -13.53 -16.13
CA VAL A 214 -8.78 -12.75 -17.11
C VAL A 214 -7.49 -12.23 -16.49
N THR A 215 -7.55 -11.73 -15.27
CA THR A 215 -6.36 -11.25 -14.53
C THR A 215 -5.37 -12.38 -14.30
N PHE A 216 -5.82 -13.53 -13.82
CA PHE A 216 -4.96 -14.69 -13.52
C PHE A 216 -4.36 -15.31 -14.78
N GLU A 217 -5.11 -15.39 -15.88
CA GLU A 217 -4.62 -15.84 -17.19
C GLU A 217 -3.55 -14.87 -17.74
N ARG A 218 -3.75 -13.56 -17.63
CA ARG A 218 -2.76 -12.55 -18.02
C ARG A 218 -1.44 -12.76 -17.29
N PHE A 219 -1.48 -13.01 -15.98
CA PHE A 219 -0.28 -13.31 -15.20
C PHE A 219 0.39 -14.62 -15.60
N SER A 220 -0.38 -15.65 -15.87
CA SER A 220 0.15 -16.94 -16.33
C SER A 220 0.87 -16.81 -17.66
N ASN A 221 0.28 -16.06 -18.60
CA ASN A 221 0.84 -15.85 -19.94
C ASN A 221 2.08 -14.96 -19.93
N ALA A 222 2.11 -13.92 -19.10
CA ALA A 222 3.27 -13.05 -18.97
C ALA A 222 4.53 -13.78 -18.49
N LEU A 223 4.38 -14.87 -17.73
CA LEU A 223 5.52 -15.71 -17.33
C LEU A 223 6.16 -16.47 -18.51
N ALA A 224 5.35 -16.95 -19.42
CA ALA A 224 5.84 -17.71 -20.58
C ALA A 224 6.71 -16.84 -21.50
N LEU A 225 6.53 -15.51 -21.46
CA LEU A 225 7.19 -14.57 -22.35
C LEU A 225 8.40 -13.84 -21.72
N SER A 226 8.48 -13.72 -20.40
CA SER A 226 9.42 -12.79 -19.74
C SER A 226 10.45 -13.43 -18.81
N GLY A 227 10.93 -14.59 -19.04
CA GLY A 227 12.03 -15.35 -18.35
C GLY A 227 12.75 -14.83 -17.09
N THR A 228 12.62 -13.58 -16.66
CA THR A 228 13.47 -13.00 -15.60
C THR A 228 12.82 -12.03 -14.59
N LYS A 229 11.64 -11.49 -14.84
CA LYS A 229 10.95 -10.64 -13.84
C LYS A 229 9.71 -11.33 -13.32
N VAL A 230 9.79 -11.81 -12.08
CA VAL A 230 8.65 -12.42 -11.40
C VAL A 230 7.77 -11.32 -10.82
N ASP A 231 6.49 -11.30 -11.18
CA ASP A 231 5.51 -10.39 -10.63
C ASP A 231 5.31 -10.67 -9.12
N PRO A 232 5.34 -9.66 -8.22
CA PRO A 232 5.19 -9.84 -6.77
C PRO A 232 3.89 -10.57 -6.38
N TYR A 233 2.77 -10.31 -7.08
CA TYR A 233 1.52 -10.99 -6.83
C TYR A 233 1.62 -12.50 -7.03
N ARG A 234 2.36 -12.94 -8.02
CA ARG A 234 2.58 -14.36 -8.32
C ARG A 234 3.49 -15.06 -7.32
N VAL A 235 4.42 -14.31 -6.71
CA VAL A 235 5.25 -14.87 -5.63
C VAL A 235 4.40 -15.17 -4.40
N SER A 236 3.50 -14.26 -4.06
CA SER A 236 2.58 -14.43 -2.92
C SER A 236 1.43 -15.40 -3.22
N HIS A 237 0.95 -15.42 -4.47
CA HIS A 237 -0.20 -16.22 -4.93
C HIS A 237 0.18 -17.09 -6.14
N PRO A 238 0.83 -18.25 -5.95
CA PRO A 238 1.23 -19.12 -7.05
C PRO A 238 0.04 -19.52 -7.92
N LEU A 239 0.17 -19.35 -9.24
CA LEU A 239 -0.87 -19.60 -10.24
C LEU A 239 -0.49 -20.79 -11.14
N PRO A 240 -0.46 -22.03 -10.62
CA PRO A 240 -0.27 -23.20 -11.45
C PRO A 240 -1.48 -23.38 -12.40
N ARG A 241 -1.25 -24.01 -13.56
CA ARG A 241 -2.28 -24.20 -14.59
C ARG A 241 -3.52 -24.91 -14.05
N GLU A 242 -3.33 -25.87 -13.17
CA GLU A 242 -4.42 -26.63 -12.53
C GLU A 242 -5.34 -25.72 -11.69
N ARG A 243 -4.75 -24.72 -11.00
CA ARG A 243 -5.52 -23.73 -10.23
C ARG A 243 -6.37 -22.86 -11.16
N ILE A 244 -5.79 -22.38 -12.27
CA ILE A 244 -6.51 -21.58 -13.26
C ILE A 244 -7.66 -22.38 -13.88
N ALA A 245 -7.44 -23.65 -14.27
CA ALA A 245 -8.48 -24.51 -14.83
C ALA A 245 -9.62 -24.79 -13.82
N ALA A 246 -9.28 -25.00 -12.55
CA ALA A 246 -10.27 -25.16 -11.49
C ALA A 246 -11.10 -23.90 -11.29
N LEU A 247 -10.44 -22.71 -11.27
CA LEU A 247 -11.13 -21.42 -11.19
C LEU A 247 -12.01 -21.17 -12.41
N GLU A 248 -11.54 -21.48 -13.62
CA GLU A 248 -12.31 -21.34 -14.84
C GLU A 248 -13.61 -22.15 -14.79
N THR A 249 -13.51 -23.41 -14.31
CA THR A 249 -14.68 -24.29 -14.12
C THR A 249 -15.70 -23.68 -13.16
N LEU A 250 -15.24 -23.14 -12.02
CA LEU A 250 -16.10 -22.47 -11.05
C LEU A 250 -16.70 -21.18 -11.59
N ALA A 251 -15.87 -20.36 -12.26
CA ALA A 251 -16.29 -19.07 -12.78
C ALA A 251 -17.37 -19.19 -13.84
N LYS A 252 -17.25 -20.17 -14.76
CA LYS A 252 -18.23 -20.42 -15.82
C LYS A 252 -19.58 -20.93 -15.32
N GLN A 253 -19.64 -21.46 -14.09
CA GLN A 253 -20.91 -21.86 -13.46
C GLN A 253 -21.68 -20.65 -12.89
N SER A 254 -21.06 -19.48 -12.83
CA SER A 254 -21.70 -18.26 -12.33
C SER A 254 -22.80 -17.79 -13.30
N PRO A 255 -24.02 -17.49 -12.82
CA PRO A 255 -25.07 -16.91 -13.63
C PRO A 255 -24.71 -15.47 -14.07
N TYR A 256 -23.67 -14.88 -13.50
CA TYR A 256 -23.19 -13.54 -13.80
C TYR A 256 -21.88 -13.51 -14.60
N TYR A 257 -21.43 -14.68 -15.10
CA TYR A 257 -20.10 -14.79 -15.75
C TYR A 257 -19.87 -13.72 -16.82
N ASP A 258 -20.81 -13.50 -17.74
CA ASP A 258 -20.69 -12.55 -18.83
C ASP A 258 -21.27 -11.16 -18.52
N LYS A 259 -21.66 -10.90 -17.27
CA LYS A 259 -22.16 -9.59 -16.86
C LYS A 259 -21.05 -8.55 -16.93
N LYS A 260 -21.31 -7.49 -17.68
CA LYS A 260 -20.39 -6.34 -17.82
C LYS A 260 -20.57 -5.37 -16.65
N ASP A 261 -19.51 -4.66 -16.31
CA ASP A 261 -19.58 -3.50 -15.43
C ASP A 261 -20.49 -2.42 -16.03
N SER A 262 -21.07 -1.58 -15.16
CA SER A 262 -21.85 -0.45 -15.64
C SER A 262 -20.95 0.56 -16.35
N PRO A 263 -21.44 1.26 -17.38
CA PRO A 263 -20.65 2.30 -18.06
C PRO A 263 -20.16 3.39 -17.10
N GLU A 264 -20.94 3.72 -16.07
CA GLU A 264 -20.57 4.68 -15.05
C GLU A 264 -19.38 4.18 -14.22
N LEU A 265 -19.41 2.92 -13.79
CA LEU A 265 -18.32 2.33 -13.01
C LEU A 265 -17.04 2.21 -13.85
N GLN A 266 -17.15 1.82 -15.12
CA GLN A 266 -16.05 1.79 -16.08
C GLN A 266 -15.47 3.20 -16.29
N LEU A 267 -16.30 4.21 -16.46
CA LEU A 267 -15.84 5.59 -16.59
C LEU A 267 -15.03 6.05 -15.37
N ARG A 268 -15.52 5.80 -14.16
CA ARG A 268 -14.83 6.14 -12.93
C ARG A 268 -13.50 5.39 -12.81
N HIS A 269 -13.45 4.14 -13.19
CA HIS A 269 -12.21 3.34 -13.25
C HIS A 269 -11.21 3.96 -14.22
N ASP A 270 -11.64 4.30 -15.42
CA ASP A 270 -10.80 4.93 -16.44
C ASP A 270 -10.33 6.33 -16.03
N MET A 271 -11.12 7.09 -15.28
CA MET A 271 -10.72 8.37 -14.68
C MET A 271 -9.57 8.18 -13.71
N VAL A 272 -9.68 7.20 -12.81
CA VAL A 272 -8.59 6.87 -11.86
C VAL A 272 -7.33 6.40 -12.59
N ARG A 273 -7.47 5.56 -13.62
CA ARG A 273 -6.33 5.13 -14.45
C ARG A 273 -5.65 6.32 -15.13
N ALA A 274 -6.44 7.21 -15.72
CA ALA A 274 -5.93 8.44 -16.34
C ALA A 274 -5.20 9.34 -15.33
N LYS A 275 -5.76 9.49 -14.13
CA LYS A 275 -5.17 10.24 -13.02
C LYS A 275 -3.81 9.65 -12.62
N ILE A 276 -3.74 8.35 -12.37
CA ILE A 276 -2.50 7.67 -11.98
C ILE A 276 -1.47 7.82 -13.10
N ALA A 277 -1.82 7.57 -14.37
CA ALA A 277 -0.91 7.72 -15.50
C ALA A 277 -0.34 9.14 -15.58
N ALA A 278 -1.19 10.17 -15.42
CA ALA A 278 -0.74 11.55 -15.46
C ALA A 278 0.20 11.91 -14.31
N TYR A 279 -0.02 11.39 -13.09
CA TYR A 279 0.84 11.68 -11.92
C TYR A 279 2.12 10.87 -11.85
N THR A 280 2.21 9.74 -12.53
CA THR A 280 3.39 8.88 -12.54
C THR A 280 4.32 9.11 -13.74
N ASP A 281 4.16 10.24 -14.41
CA ASP A 281 4.98 10.66 -15.57
C ASP A 281 4.84 9.78 -16.81
N HIS A 282 3.68 9.13 -16.96
CA HIS A 282 3.39 8.22 -18.06
C HIS A 282 2.50 8.86 -19.14
N PHE A 283 2.93 10.02 -19.70
CA PHE A 283 2.19 10.67 -20.78
C PHE A 283 1.96 9.74 -21.98
N THR A 284 2.96 8.96 -22.34
CA THR A 284 2.86 7.95 -23.41
C THR A 284 1.84 6.88 -23.07
N GLU A 285 1.80 6.45 -21.82
CA GLU A 285 0.84 5.47 -21.33
C GLU A 285 -0.60 6.01 -21.36
N LEU A 286 -0.80 7.24 -20.90
CA LEU A 286 -2.11 7.90 -20.98
C LEU A 286 -2.66 7.89 -22.43
N ARG A 287 -1.82 8.26 -23.41
CA ARG A 287 -2.19 8.25 -24.83
C ARG A 287 -2.47 6.84 -25.34
N ARG A 288 -1.68 5.87 -24.93
CA ARG A 288 -1.86 4.47 -25.32
C ARG A 288 -3.19 3.91 -24.80
N MET A 289 -3.50 4.18 -23.52
CA MET A 289 -4.72 3.70 -22.87
C MET A 289 -6.00 4.21 -23.54
N PHE A 290 -5.99 5.46 -23.97
CA PHE A 290 -7.17 6.13 -24.52
C PHE A 290 -7.05 6.46 -26.02
N LYS A 291 -6.21 5.70 -26.76
CA LYS A 291 -5.97 5.91 -28.19
C LYS A 291 -7.25 5.86 -29.03
N ASP A 292 -8.21 5.01 -28.65
CA ASP A 292 -9.48 4.81 -29.37
C ASP A 292 -10.51 5.89 -29.05
N ASN A 293 -10.33 6.62 -27.94
CA ASN A 293 -11.16 7.76 -27.55
C ASN A 293 -10.33 8.89 -26.94
N PRO A 294 -9.44 9.54 -27.71
CA PRO A 294 -8.51 10.56 -27.20
C PRO A 294 -9.19 11.86 -26.76
N ARG A 295 -10.47 12.05 -27.11
CA ARG A 295 -11.30 13.17 -26.66
C ARG A 295 -12.28 12.80 -25.56
N GLY A 296 -12.27 11.56 -25.12
CA GLY A 296 -13.09 11.08 -24.01
C GLY A 296 -12.72 11.76 -22.70
N LEU A 297 -13.66 11.75 -21.77
CA LEU A 297 -13.48 12.42 -20.48
C LEU A 297 -12.24 11.95 -19.72
N PRO A 298 -11.88 10.64 -19.64
CA PRO A 298 -10.67 10.19 -18.98
C PRO A 298 -9.38 10.74 -19.62
N ALA A 299 -9.28 10.74 -20.96
CA ALA A 299 -8.12 11.28 -21.66
C ALA A 299 -7.94 12.78 -21.37
N ARG A 300 -9.01 13.56 -21.48
CA ARG A 300 -9.02 15.00 -21.18
C ARG A 300 -8.69 15.30 -19.71
N TYR A 301 -9.14 14.45 -18.80
CA TYR A 301 -8.82 14.56 -17.38
C TYR A 301 -7.32 14.35 -17.12
N GLY A 302 -6.75 13.28 -17.67
CA GLY A 302 -5.31 13.05 -17.60
C GLY A 302 -4.49 14.19 -18.20
N GLU A 303 -4.91 14.74 -19.36
CA GLU A 303 -4.28 15.92 -19.97
C GLU A 303 -4.41 17.19 -19.11
N ALA A 304 -5.53 17.38 -18.42
CA ALA A 304 -5.70 18.51 -17.51
C ALA A 304 -4.76 18.40 -16.30
N ILE A 305 -4.59 17.19 -15.75
CA ILE A 305 -3.63 16.93 -14.66
C ILE A 305 -2.20 17.21 -15.12
N LEU A 306 -1.80 16.74 -16.30
CA LEU A 306 -0.48 17.05 -16.87
C LEU A 306 -0.27 18.55 -17.06
N ALA A 307 -1.31 19.28 -17.50
CA ALA A 307 -1.24 20.73 -17.61
C ALA A 307 -1.06 21.40 -16.25
N VAL A 308 -1.68 20.90 -15.18
CA VAL A 308 -1.47 21.40 -13.81
C VAL A 308 -0.04 21.13 -13.33
N GLN A 309 0.56 20.01 -13.70
CA GLN A 309 1.90 19.66 -13.25
C GLN A 309 3.00 20.45 -13.95
N SER A 310 2.96 20.54 -15.27
CA SER A 310 4.05 21.02 -16.10
C SER A 310 3.66 22.10 -17.12
N GLY A 311 2.35 22.41 -17.24
CA GLY A 311 1.84 23.35 -18.20
C GLY A 311 1.80 24.81 -17.73
N SER A 312 1.29 25.68 -18.59
CA SER A 312 0.93 27.03 -18.20
C SER A 312 -0.25 27.01 -17.24
N PRO A 313 -0.16 27.71 -16.08
CA PRO A 313 -1.28 27.76 -15.13
C PRO A 313 -2.62 28.20 -15.76
N LYS A 314 -2.59 29.15 -16.68
CA LYS A 314 -3.79 29.60 -17.41
C LYS A 314 -4.41 28.47 -18.21
N THR A 315 -3.61 27.76 -19.00
CA THR A 315 -4.08 26.60 -19.80
C THR A 315 -4.61 25.48 -18.90
N ALA A 316 -3.97 25.23 -17.75
CA ALA A 316 -4.45 24.24 -16.78
C ALA A 316 -5.84 24.62 -16.27
N VAL A 317 -6.04 25.86 -15.83
CA VAL A 317 -7.35 26.35 -15.35
C VAL A 317 -8.43 26.24 -16.43
N GLU A 318 -8.10 26.59 -17.68
CA GLU A 318 -9.06 26.47 -18.81
C GLU A 318 -9.47 25.02 -19.05
N LYS A 319 -8.50 24.09 -19.14
CA LYS A 319 -8.78 22.64 -19.33
C LYS A 319 -9.65 22.08 -18.20
N VAL A 320 -9.35 22.42 -16.95
CA VAL A 320 -10.15 21.94 -15.82
C VAL A 320 -11.56 22.54 -15.81
N LYS A 321 -11.72 23.83 -16.15
CA LYS A 321 -13.04 24.43 -16.28
C LYS A 321 -13.88 23.79 -17.38
N ASP A 322 -13.27 23.30 -18.45
CA ASP A 322 -13.98 22.56 -19.50
C ASP A 322 -14.47 21.19 -19.00
N LEU A 323 -13.70 20.49 -18.16
CA LEU A 323 -14.16 19.27 -17.49
C LEU A 323 -15.36 19.54 -16.56
N ILE A 324 -15.29 20.63 -15.80
CA ILE A 324 -16.38 21.03 -14.88
C ILE A 324 -17.67 21.37 -15.63
N LYS A 325 -17.59 21.91 -16.85
CA LYS A 325 -18.80 22.15 -17.69
C LYS A 325 -19.51 20.85 -18.05
N ASP A 326 -18.73 19.78 -18.34
CA ASP A 326 -19.28 18.49 -18.68
C ASP A 326 -19.85 17.76 -17.47
N GLU A 327 -19.13 17.80 -16.35
CA GLU A 327 -19.49 17.10 -15.09
C GLU A 327 -19.44 18.06 -13.89
N PRO A 328 -20.43 18.97 -13.74
CA PRO A 328 -20.40 20.03 -12.74
C PRO A 328 -20.53 19.55 -11.29
N LYS A 329 -20.95 18.28 -11.10
CA LYS A 329 -21.08 17.64 -9.79
C LYS A 329 -19.90 16.74 -9.42
N ASN A 330 -18.85 16.67 -10.27
CA ASN A 330 -17.67 15.88 -9.97
C ASN A 330 -16.78 16.64 -8.96
N PRO A 331 -16.61 16.14 -7.72
CA PRO A 331 -15.82 16.82 -6.69
C PRO A 331 -14.34 16.90 -7.04
N TYR A 332 -13.82 15.92 -7.77
CA TYR A 332 -12.40 15.80 -8.10
C TYR A 332 -11.97 16.78 -9.19
N PHE A 333 -12.90 17.24 -10.04
CA PHE A 333 -12.63 18.33 -10.96
C PHE A 333 -12.54 19.68 -10.24
N GLN A 334 -13.33 19.86 -9.18
CA GLN A 334 -13.21 21.03 -8.33
C GLN A 334 -11.92 21.00 -7.51
N GLU A 335 -11.51 19.83 -7.03
CA GLU A 335 -10.21 19.62 -6.39
C GLU A 335 -9.07 20.00 -7.35
N LEU A 336 -9.08 19.47 -8.58
CA LEU A 336 -8.08 19.77 -9.60
C LEU A 336 -8.07 21.26 -10.00
N LEU A 337 -9.25 21.93 -9.99
CA LEU A 337 -9.32 23.36 -10.17
C LEU A 337 -8.61 24.11 -9.06
N GLY A 338 -8.77 23.66 -7.82
CA GLY A 338 -8.02 24.18 -6.68
C GLY A 338 -6.51 24.09 -6.87
N ASP A 339 -6.01 22.91 -7.29
CA ASP A 339 -4.59 22.69 -7.60
C ASP A 339 -4.10 23.63 -8.72
N ALA A 340 -4.88 23.78 -9.80
CA ALA A 340 -4.57 24.67 -10.91
C ALA A 340 -4.50 26.13 -10.47
N LEU A 341 -5.43 26.58 -9.63
CA LEU A 341 -5.48 27.95 -9.12
C LEU A 341 -4.33 28.25 -8.14
N ILE A 342 -3.91 27.29 -7.32
CA ILE A 342 -2.69 27.41 -6.52
C ILE A 342 -1.48 27.67 -7.43
N LYS A 343 -1.34 26.92 -8.52
CA LYS A 343 -0.27 27.10 -9.50
C LYS A 343 -0.37 28.46 -10.22
N ALA A 344 -1.59 28.96 -10.42
CA ALA A 344 -1.86 30.26 -10.99
C ALA A 344 -1.67 31.43 -9.99
N ASN A 345 -1.23 31.14 -8.75
CA ASN A 345 -1.08 32.13 -7.67
C ASN A 345 -2.40 32.82 -7.28
N ASP A 346 -3.52 32.07 -7.37
CA ASP A 346 -4.85 32.51 -6.93
C ASP A 346 -5.33 31.62 -5.74
N PRO A 347 -4.80 31.86 -4.54
CA PRO A 347 -5.19 31.04 -3.37
C PRO A 347 -6.64 31.29 -2.93
N ALA A 348 -7.24 32.43 -3.21
CA ALA A 348 -8.64 32.71 -2.88
C ALA A 348 -9.59 31.91 -3.78
N GLY A 349 -9.33 31.91 -5.08
CA GLY A 349 -10.02 31.05 -6.03
C GLY A 349 -9.86 29.57 -5.69
N ALA A 350 -8.63 29.16 -5.34
CA ALA A 350 -8.36 27.78 -4.92
C ALA A 350 -9.16 27.36 -3.68
N ALA A 351 -9.22 28.22 -2.64
CA ALA A 351 -10.03 27.95 -1.46
C ALA A 351 -11.52 27.78 -1.82
N SER A 352 -12.04 28.60 -2.74
CA SER A 352 -13.41 28.47 -3.23
C SER A 352 -13.64 27.14 -3.97
N ALA A 353 -12.70 26.72 -4.82
CA ALA A 353 -12.79 25.47 -5.56
C ALA A 353 -12.72 24.25 -4.63
N TYR A 354 -11.79 24.19 -3.67
CA TYR A 354 -11.70 23.13 -2.68
C TYR A 354 -12.92 23.08 -1.75
N LYS A 355 -13.45 24.25 -1.35
CA LYS A 355 -14.71 24.32 -0.60
C LYS A 355 -15.82 23.64 -1.39
N ARG A 356 -15.97 24.01 -2.66
CA ARG A 356 -16.98 23.40 -3.54
C ARG A 356 -16.76 21.90 -3.69
N SER A 357 -15.52 21.45 -3.86
CA SER A 357 -15.17 20.02 -3.89
C SER A 357 -15.67 19.29 -2.64
N ALA A 358 -15.35 19.81 -1.45
CA ALA A 358 -15.75 19.20 -0.19
C ALA A 358 -17.28 19.22 0.06
N GLU A 359 -17.99 20.22 -0.48
CA GLU A 359 -19.46 20.34 -0.36
C GLU A 359 -20.21 19.36 -1.24
N ILE A 360 -19.73 19.12 -2.47
CA ILE A 360 -20.39 18.23 -3.42
C ILE A 360 -19.93 16.79 -3.35
N ASP A 361 -18.89 16.49 -2.58
CA ASP A 361 -18.46 15.12 -2.35
C ASP A 361 -19.50 14.36 -1.51
N PRO A 362 -20.13 13.29 -2.07
CA PRO A 362 -21.24 12.62 -1.42
C PRO A 362 -20.84 11.88 -0.14
N ARG A 363 -19.55 11.65 0.06
CA ARG A 363 -19.04 10.93 1.25
C ARG A 363 -18.34 11.81 2.27
N GLY A 364 -18.13 13.07 1.97
CA GLY A 364 -17.49 14.02 2.87
C GLY A 364 -16.05 13.60 3.18
N SER A 365 -15.25 13.39 2.13
CA SER A 365 -13.84 13.02 2.21
C SER A 365 -13.06 13.92 3.16
N SER A 366 -12.33 13.29 4.04
CA SER A 366 -11.42 13.96 4.97
C SER A 366 -10.32 14.73 4.24
N LEU A 367 -9.83 14.17 3.14
CA LEU A 367 -8.75 14.75 2.35
C LEU A 367 -9.17 16.07 1.71
N LEU A 368 -10.38 16.13 1.15
CA LEU A 368 -10.93 17.37 0.54
C LEU A 368 -11.11 18.48 1.57
N LYS A 369 -11.56 18.15 2.79
CA LYS A 369 -11.64 19.11 3.89
C LYS A 369 -10.30 19.66 4.32
N VAL A 370 -9.30 18.78 4.44
CA VAL A 370 -7.92 19.19 4.76
C VAL A 370 -7.34 20.07 3.65
N SER A 371 -7.59 19.72 2.36
CA SER A 371 -7.17 20.55 1.23
C SER A 371 -7.81 21.94 1.25
N TYR A 372 -9.11 22.01 1.57
CA TYR A 372 -9.80 23.29 1.75
C TYR A 372 -9.16 24.12 2.88
N GLY A 373 -8.97 23.52 4.06
CA GLY A 373 -8.32 24.20 5.18
C GLY A 373 -6.90 24.68 4.85
N HIS A 374 -6.13 23.87 4.12
CA HIS A 374 -4.80 24.28 3.64
C HIS A 374 -4.87 25.47 2.67
N ALA A 375 -5.80 25.45 1.71
CA ALA A 375 -5.97 26.55 0.76
C ALA A 375 -6.36 27.85 1.47
N LEU A 376 -7.19 27.82 2.51
CA LEU A 376 -7.49 28.97 3.35
C LEU A 376 -6.22 29.58 3.97
N LEU A 377 -5.27 28.77 4.42
CA LEU A 377 -4.00 29.27 4.94
C LEU A 377 -3.16 29.93 3.86
N LEU A 378 -3.20 29.46 2.62
CA LEU A 378 -2.44 30.04 1.51
C LEU A 378 -2.94 31.44 1.11
N THR A 379 -4.16 31.83 1.48
CA THR A 379 -4.66 33.20 1.26
C THR A 379 -3.90 34.25 2.08
N ASN A 380 -3.19 33.85 3.12
CA ASN A 380 -2.52 34.73 4.10
C ASN A 380 -3.45 35.75 4.81
N ASP A 381 -4.78 35.55 4.74
CA ASP A 381 -5.74 36.36 5.48
C ASP A 381 -5.93 35.75 6.90
N PRO A 382 -5.60 36.52 7.96
CA PRO A 382 -5.80 36.05 9.34
C PRO A 382 -7.25 35.65 9.66
N LYS A 383 -8.23 36.23 8.99
CA LYS A 383 -9.67 35.89 9.18
C LYS A 383 -9.99 34.45 8.77
N ASN A 384 -9.21 33.86 7.89
CA ASN A 384 -9.40 32.51 7.41
C ASN A 384 -8.81 31.42 8.34
N VAL A 385 -7.92 31.82 9.27
CA VAL A 385 -7.19 30.86 10.14
C VAL A 385 -8.11 30.06 11.04
N PRO A 386 -9.15 30.62 11.71
CA PRO A 386 -10.06 29.83 12.53
C PRO A 386 -10.83 28.77 11.72
N THR A 387 -11.31 29.14 10.54
CA THR A 387 -12.00 28.19 9.64
C THR A 387 -11.03 27.11 9.16
N ALA A 388 -9.80 27.46 8.81
CA ALA A 388 -8.78 26.49 8.41
C ALA A 388 -8.50 25.47 9.53
N ILE A 389 -8.35 25.90 10.78
CA ILE A 389 -8.17 25.00 11.93
C ILE A 389 -9.35 24.04 12.03
N THR A 390 -10.58 24.55 11.93
CA THR A 390 -11.80 23.75 12.04
C THR A 390 -11.86 22.68 10.96
N GLU A 391 -11.67 23.04 9.69
CA GLU A 391 -11.76 22.11 8.56
C GLU A 391 -10.65 21.07 8.60
N ILE A 392 -9.40 21.46 8.91
CA ILE A 392 -8.29 20.51 9.04
C ILE A 392 -8.54 19.53 10.20
N ARG A 393 -8.98 20.02 11.38
CA ARG A 393 -9.33 19.15 12.51
C ARG A 393 -10.43 18.17 12.19
N ASN A 394 -11.49 18.62 11.50
CA ASN A 394 -12.60 17.77 11.08
C ASN A 394 -12.13 16.66 10.11
N GLY A 395 -11.18 16.97 9.23
CA GLY A 395 -10.56 15.98 8.35
C GLY A 395 -9.71 14.98 9.12
N ILE A 396 -8.78 15.44 9.95
CA ILE A 396 -7.88 14.58 10.73
C ILE A 396 -8.66 13.67 11.70
N ALA A 397 -9.75 14.16 12.29
CA ALA A 397 -10.57 13.35 13.23
C ALA A 397 -11.10 12.05 12.60
N LYS A 398 -11.35 12.05 11.29
CA LYS A 398 -11.75 10.85 10.53
C LYS A 398 -10.56 10.04 10.02
N GLU A 399 -9.40 10.67 9.83
CA GLU A 399 -8.17 10.10 9.30
C GLU A 399 -6.97 10.41 10.22
N PRO A 400 -6.91 9.77 11.41
CA PRO A 400 -5.91 10.11 12.42
C PRO A 400 -4.45 9.87 11.99
N GLU A 401 -4.22 9.03 10.97
CA GLU A 401 -2.88 8.72 10.46
C GLU A 401 -2.44 9.62 9.31
N PHE A 402 -3.23 10.64 8.95
CA PHE A 402 -2.92 11.55 7.85
C PHE A 402 -1.88 12.60 8.27
N ALA A 403 -0.60 12.26 8.17
CA ALA A 403 0.53 13.08 8.62
C ALA A 403 0.54 14.50 8.04
N ALA A 404 0.28 14.66 6.72
CA ALA A 404 0.27 15.98 6.08
C ALA A 404 -0.79 16.92 6.68
N GLY A 405 -1.95 16.39 7.08
CA GLY A 405 -3.00 17.16 7.75
C GLY A 405 -2.51 17.81 9.05
N TYR A 406 -1.72 17.08 9.83
CA TYR A 406 -1.11 17.63 11.05
C TYR A 406 -0.08 18.72 10.74
N GLY A 407 0.66 18.60 9.63
CA GLY A 407 1.56 19.67 9.17
C GLY A 407 0.82 20.99 8.88
N TYR A 408 -0.32 20.89 8.20
CA TYR A 408 -1.17 22.06 7.95
C TYR A 408 -1.81 22.60 9.24
N LEU A 409 -2.19 21.72 10.16
CA LEU A 409 -2.72 22.12 11.46
C LEU A 409 -1.66 22.85 12.29
N ALA A 410 -0.42 22.37 12.28
CA ALA A 410 0.70 23.03 12.94
C ALA A 410 0.94 24.47 12.39
N LEU A 411 0.88 24.63 11.06
CA LEU A 411 0.95 25.94 10.42
C LEU A 411 -0.20 26.86 10.87
N ALA A 412 -1.42 26.33 10.91
CA ALA A 412 -2.61 27.08 11.32
C ALA A 412 -2.51 27.56 12.78
N TYR A 413 -2.11 26.66 13.69
CA TYR A 413 -1.88 27.02 15.10
C TYR A 413 -0.74 28.01 15.27
N GLY A 414 0.35 27.86 14.51
CA GLY A 414 1.46 28.84 14.51
C GLY A 414 0.99 30.23 14.12
N ARG A 415 0.17 30.36 13.07
CA ARG A 415 -0.39 31.65 12.62
C ARG A 415 -1.40 32.26 13.61
N SER A 416 -2.04 31.45 14.42
CA SER A 416 -2.95 31.92 15.46
C SER A 416 -2.26 32.15 16.82
N GLY A 417 -0.94 32.02 16.91
CA GLY A 417 -0.16 32.20 18.15
C GLY A 417 -0.27 31.03 19.15
N GLN A 418 -0.92 29.94 18.79
CA GLN A 418 -1.14 28.76 19.66
C GLN A 418 0.09 27.83 19.61
N VAL A 419 1.24 28.30 20.08
CA VAL A 419 2.55 27.65 19.92
C VAL A 419 2.57 26.23 20.52
N ALA A 420 1.92 26.00 21.66
CA ALA A 420 1.89 24.68 22.29
C ALA A 420 1.16 23.65 21.41
N LEU A 421 0.04 24.04 20.78
CA LEU A 421 -0.72 23.21 19.87
C LEU A 421 -0.01 23.01 18.52
N ALA A 422 0.74 24.04 18.06
CA ALA A 422 1.58 23.91 16.87
C ALA A 422 2.70 22.88 17.08
N ASP A 423 3.37 22.91 18.24
CA ASP A 423 4.37 21.91 18.62
C ASP A 423 3.74 20.51 18.70
N LEU A 424 2.55 20.35 19.28
CA LEU A 424 1.86 19.05 19.37
C LEU A 424 1.47 18.54 17.96
N ALA A 425 0.89 19.36 17.12
CA ALA A 425 0.54 18.98 15.76
C ALA A 425 1.79 18.59 14.93
N THR A 426 2.93 19.29 15.16
CA THR A 426 4.20 18.90 14.55
C THR A 426 4.70 17.55 15.07
N ALA A 427 4.51 17.27 16.37
CA ALA A 427 4.83 15.95 16.93
C ALA A 427 3.99 14.84 16.30
N ASP A 428 2.68 15.05 16.13
CA ASP A 428 1.78 14.12 15.46
C ASP A 428 2.18 13.89 14.00
N MET A 429 2.50 14.95 13.25
CA MET A 429 3.01 14.84 11.88
C MET A 429 4.21 13.91 11.80
N HIS A 430 5.21 14.11 12.65
CA HIS A 430 6.40 13.28 12.68
C HIS A 430 6.13 11.86 13.19
N TYR A 431 5.22 11.71 14.14
CA TYR A 431 4.81 10.41 14.66
C TYR A 431 4.20 9.53 13.55
N TYR A 432 3.24 10.07 12.80
CA TYR A 432 2.58 9.35 11.72
C TYR A 432 3.44 9.23 10.46
N SER A 433 4.45 10.09 10.28
CA SER A 433 5.49 9.92 9.24
C SER A 433 6.60 8.93 9.63
N GLY A 434 6.54 8.32 10.83
CA GLY A 434 7.55 7.37 11.31
C GLY A 434 8.85 8.00 11.83
N ASN A 435 8.98 9.33 11.85
CA ASN A 435 10.16 10.04 12.37
C ASN A 435 10.08 10.17 13.90
N ARG A 436 10.35 9.07 14.61
CA ARG A 436 10.23 8.97 16.06
C ARG A 436 11.06 9.98 16.82
N MET A 437 12.26 10.31 16.33
CA MET A 437 13.15 11.27 17.00
C MET A 437 12.53 12.68 16.99
N GLN A 438 12.09 13.18 15.85
CA GLN A 438 11.45 14.48 15.76
C GLN A 438 10.11 14.51 16.50
N ALA A 439 9.32 13.46 16.41
CA ALA A 439 8.08 13.35 17.18
C ALA A 439 8.31 13.56 18.68
N ARG A 440 9.37 12.94 19.27
CA ARG A 440 9.74 13.14 20.67
C ARG A 440 10.14 14.56 21.01
N ILE A 441 10.95 15.18 20.17
CA ILE A 441 11.42 16.56 20.39
C ILE A 441 10.21 17.50 20.49
N PHE A 442 9.33 17.47 19.51
CA PHE A 442 8.15 18.34 19.47
C PHE A 442 7.13 17.99 20.54
N ALA A 443 6.92 16.71 20.85
CA ALA A 443 6.04 16.29 21.96
C ALA A 443 6.56 16.79 23.32
N THR A 444 7.89 16.78 23.56
CA THR A 444 8.48 17.34 24.78
C THR A 444 8.23 18.84 24.88
N ARG A 445 8.45 19.57 23.78
CA ARG A 445 8.21 21.02 23.73
C ARG A 445 6.74 21.38 23.97
N ALA A 446 5.83 20.64 23.34
CA ALA A 446 4.40 20.81 23.52
C ALA A 446 4.00 20.58 24.98
N LYS A 447 4.41 19.43 25.56
CA LYS A 447 4.09 19.05 26.93
C LYS A 447 4.51 20.07 27.97
N GLN A 448 5.66 20.75 27.77
CA GLN A 448 6.15 21.79 28.68
C GLN A 448 5.26 23.04 28.73
N LYS A 449 4.48 23.30 27.67
CA LYS A 449 3.64 24.48 27.50
C LYS A 449 2.14 24.21 27.65
N LEU A 450 1.72 22.95 27.57
CA LEU A 450 0.33 22.52 27.70
C LEU A 450 -0.06 22.37 29.16
N THR A 451 -1.32 22.57 29.46
CA THR A 451 -1.90 22.38 30.80
C THR A 451 -1.79 20.89 31.21
N PRO A 452 -1.09 20.57 32.30
CA PRO A 452 -0.99 19.19 32.77
C PRO A 452 -2.35 18.52 32.93
N GLY A 453 -2.47 17.29 32.38
CA GLY A 453 -3.73 16.52 32.42
C GLY A 453 -4.76 16.88 31.34
N SER A 454 -4.53 17.89 30.53
CA SER A 454 -5.39 18.13 29.36
C SER A 454 -5.26 17.03 28.32
N ALA A 455 -6.26 16.90 27.43
CA ALA A 455 -6.25 15.89 26.35
C ALA A 455 -5.00 16.03 25.45
N GLU A 456 -4.60 17.27 25.16
CA GLU A 456 -3.43 17.58 24.37
C GLU A 456 -2.13 17.22 25.10
N TRP A 457 -2.06 17.46 26.42
CA TRP A 457 -0.91 17.06 27.23
C TRP A 457 -0.78 15.53 27.29
N LEU A 458 -1.92 14.82 27.49
CA LEU A 458 -1.94 13.36 27.46
C LEU A 458 -1.52 12.82 26.09
N ARG A 459 -1.95 13.43 24.99
CA ARG A 459 -1.52 13.05 23.65
C ARG A 459 -0.01 13.21 23.48
N ALA A 460 0.58 14.32 23.95
CA ALA A 460 2.02 14.52 23.94
C ALA A 460 2.75 13.42 24.74
N GLN A 461 2.20 13.04 25.91
CA GLN A 461 2.73 11.97 26.74
C GLN A 461 2.68 10.60 26.02
N ASP A 462 1.59 10.29 25.31
CA ASP A 462 1.44 9.05 24.55
C ASP A 462 2.50 8.93 23.44
N ILE A 463 2.75 10.03 22.72
CA ILE A 463 3.82 10.08 21.70
C ILE A 463 5.19 9.79 22.37
N LEU A 464 5.46 10.39 23.53
CA LEU A 464 6.71 10.15 24.25
C LEU A 464 6.86 8.69 24.69
N ASN A 465 5.80 8.08 25.20
CA ASN A 465 5.79 6.69 25.66
C ASN A 465 5.99 5.70 24.50
N THR A 466 5.27 5.91 23.39
CA THR A 466 5.31 4.99 22.24
C THR A 466 6.58 5.13 21.40
N THR A 467 7.26 6.27 21.49
CA THR A 467 8.52 6.53 20.77
C THR A 467 9.77 6.24 21.62
N GLN A 468 9.64 5.82 22.89
CA GLN A 468 10.77 5.36 23.68
C GLN A 468 11.42 4.15 23.00
N GLN A 469 12.74 4.22 22.75
CA GLN A 469 13.49 3.04 22.35
C GLN A 469 13.44 2.05 23.51
N LYS A 470 12.91 0.86 23.29
CA LYS A 470 13.16 -0.28 24.20
C LYS A 470 14.67 -0.50 24.21
N LYS A 471 15.30 -0.24 25.36
CA LYS A 471 16.69 -0.60 25.60
C LYS A 471 16.89 -2.11 25.49
#